data_c01b666e9e89c2a9f36828bf67279993
#
_entry.id   c01b666e9e89c2a9f36828bf67279993
#
_cell.length_a   1.000
_cell.length_b   1.000
_cell.length_c   1.000
_cell.angle_alpha   90.00
_cell.angle_beta   90.00
_cell.angle_gamma   90.00
#
_symmetry.space_group_name_H-M   'P 1'
#
loop_
_entity.id
_entity.type
_entity.pdbx_description
1 polymer ?
#
loop_
_entity_poly.entity_id
_entity_poly.type
_entity_poly.pdbx_seq_one_letter_code
_entity_poly.pdbx_strand_id
1 'polypeptide(L)'
;MSFFSKTIYNTNGVQPFYLSLFRRATGGRAWILDALRGFAILVMIVYHGLWNLVYLYGFSFDWFQGLPGTVVQVVGSAFFIALSGFCLSLGRKNLRQGLLLLGAGLLITIITGFTTPAYQVHFGILTLLGASTLVTAALKKPLGRISPLLGIALSLGLALLFWNARDGSFGFSTVMIATLPPELYQNSLTAFLGFPPSSFHSGDYFPLLPYLFFFWLGFFLYPLLIEQVSKTRGKSRLRPFCWVGRHSLIIYLLHQPVLYGVMAVLPL
;
A
#
# COMPACT_ATOMS: atom_id res chain seq x y z
N MET A 1 -15.83 7.35 29.37
CA MET A 1 -16.10 8.31 28.29
C MET A 1 -15.27 9.60 28.36
N SER A 2 -14.27 9.69 29.22
CA SER A 2 -13.53 10.94 29.51
C SER A 2 -12.08 10.98 28.99
N PHE A 3 -11.59 9.92 28.33
CA PHE A 3 -10.17 9.81 27.90
C PHE A 3 -9.90 10.33 26.47
N PHE A 4 -10.93 10.39 25.61
CA PHE A 4 -10.79 10.87 24.22
C PHE A 4 -10.77 12.38 24.05
N SER A 5 -11.21 13.14 25.08
CA SER A 5 -11.41 14.60 25.00
C SER A 5 -10.14 15.43 25.23
N LYS A 6 -9.13 14.91 25.93
CA LYS A 6 -7.97 15.73 26.35
C LYS A 6 -6.83 15.87 25.33
N THR A 7 -6.78 15.07 24.28
CA THR A 7 -5.64 15.06 23.37
C THR A 7 -5.87 15.87 22.08
N ILE A 8 -7.11 16.21 21.76
CA ILE A 8 -7.47 16.89 20.50
C ILE A 8 -7.97 18.33 20.73
N TYR A 9 -8.49 18.65 21.92
CA TYR A 9 -9.04 19.96 22.22
C TYR A 9 -8.29 20.59 23.41
N ASN A 10 -7.38 21.49 23.10
CA ASN A 10 -6.95 22.47 24.09
C ASN A 10 -7.98 23.60 24.09
N THR A 11 -8.48 24.02 25.25
CA THR A 11 -9.61 24.96 25.46
C THR A 11 -9.39 26.37 24.87
N ASN A 12 -8.26 26.62 24.18
CA ASN A 12 -7.94 27.89 23.53
C ASN A 12 -7.82 27.80 22.00
N GLY A 13 -8.63 26.97 21.36
CA GLY A 13 -8.70 26.88 19.90
C GLY A 13 -8.30 25.49 19.38
N VAL A 14 -9.10 25.00 18.44
CA VAL A 14 -8.83 23.79 17.67
C VAL A 14 -7.47 23.92 17.00
N GLN A 15 -6.45 23.27 17.53
CA GLN A 15 -5.17 23.18 16.83
C GLN A 15 -5.42 22.38 15.55
N PRO A 16 -5.22 22.96 14.37
CA PRO A 16 -5.47 22.24 13.13
C PRO A 16 -4.60 20.99 13.09
N PHE A 17 -5.19 19.88 12.65
CA PHE A 17 -4.55 18.54 12.54
C PHE A 17 -3.16 18.60 11.89
N TYR A 18 -2.96 19.50 10.91
CA TYR A 18 -1.67 19.67 10.26
C TYR A 18 -0.52 19.99 11.23
N LEU A 19 -0.79 20.65 12.38
CA LEU A 19 0.26 20.92 13.39
C LEU A 19 0.71 19.64 14.10
N SER A 20 -0.17 18.67 14.29
CA SER A 20 0.18 17.36 14.85
C SER A 20 1.07 16.57 13.88
N LEU A 21 0.93 16.78 12.57
CA LEU A 21 1.76 16.16 11.54
C LEU A 21 3.22 16.67 11.54
N PHE A 22 3.45 17.84 12.12
CA PHE A 22 4.79 18.43 12.28
C PHE A 22 5.38 18.25 13.69
N ARG A 23 4.55 17.76 14.63
CA ARG A 23 5.03 17.49 16.00
C ARG A 23 6.03 16.34 15.93
N ARG A 24 7.28 16.62 16.22
CA ARG A 24 8.35 15.63 16.24
C ARG A 24 7.97 14.51 17.21
N ALA A 25 7.87 13.29 16.73
CA ALA A 25 7.91 12.13 17.57
C ALA A 25 9.29 12.04 18.23
N THR A 26 9.44 12.68 19.40
CA THR A 26 10.65 12.60 20.21
C THR A 26 10.72 11.21 20.83
N GLY A 27 11.80 10.49 20.59
CA GLY A 27 12.02 9.13 21.11
C GLY A 27 12.36 8.13 20.01
N GLY A 28 12.83 6.95 20.41
CA GLY A 28 13.28 5.88 19.53
C GLY A 28 12.20 5.34 18.59
N ARG A 29 12.61 4.43 17.72
CA ARG A 29 11.75 3.79 16.72
C ARG A 29 10.66 2.92 17.38
N ALA A 30 9.41 3.01 16.93
CA ALA A 30 8.32 2.18 17.39
C ALA A 30 8.43 0.79 16.75
N TRP A 31 8.74 -0.23 17.55
CA TRP A 31 8.96 -1.59 17.04
C TRP A 31 7.73 -2.22 16.42
N ILE A 32 6.53 -1.83 16.88
CA ILE A 32 5.28 -2.40 16.35
C ILE A 32 5.11 -2.11 14.85
N LEU A 33 5.49 -0.93 14.38
CA LEU A 33 5.41 -0.59 12.94
C LEU A 33 6.39 -1.43 12.12
N ASP A 34 7.58 -1.70 12.66
CA ASP A 34 8.54 -2.59 12.00
C ASP A 34 8.00 -4.02 11.98
N ALA A 35 7.43 -4.51 13.09
CA ALA A 35 6.86 -5.85 13.18
C ALA A 35 5.66 -6.03 12.23
N LEU A 36 4.75 -5.06 12.17
CA LEU A 36 3.59 -5.09 11.25
C LEU A 36 4.03 -5.08 9.78
N ARG A 37 5.05 -4.27 9.44
CA ARG A 37 5.61 -4.27 8.10
C ARG A 37 6.29 -5.60 7.77
N GLY A 38 7.03 -6.17 8.72
CA GLY A 38 7.67 -7.47 8.57
C GLY A 38 6.66 -8.60 8.39
N PHE A 39 5.58 -8.59 9.17
CA PHE A 39 4.48 -9.54 9.00
C PHE A 39 3.85 -9.43 7.59
N ALA A 40 3.52 -8.22 7.15
CA ALA A 40 2.94 -8.00 5.82
C ALA A 40 3.85 -8.47 4.68
N ILE A 41 5.17 -8.25 4.79
CA ILE A 41 6.17 -8.74 3.82
C ILE A 41 6.22 -10.28 3.83
N LEU A 42 6.15 -10.94 4.98
CA LEU A 42 6.15 -12.40 5.03
C LEU A 42 4.88 -12.99 4.41
N VAL A 43 3.72 -12.40 4.69
CA VAL A 43 2.46 -12.80 4.04
C VAL A 43 2.55 -12.64 2.53
N MET A 44 3.12 -11.53 2.04
CA MET A 44 3.34 -11.26 0.63
C MET A 44 4.27 -12.33 -0.01
N ILE A 45 5.38 -12.70 0.65
CA ILE A 45 6.30 -13.73 0.13
C ILE A 45 5.58 -15.07 0.01
N VAL A 46 4.82 -15.48 1.03
CA VAL A 46 4.04 -16.72 1.00
C VAL A 46 3.00 -16.68 -0.13
N TYR A 47 2.29 -15.56 -0.27
CA TYR A 47 1.31 -15.37 -1.34
C TYR A 47 1.95 -15.53 -2.74
N HIS A 48 3.09 -14.88 -2.99
CA HIS A 48 3.79 -15.00 -4.27
C HIS A 48 4.40 -16.39 -4.50
N GLY A 49 4.83 -17.08 -3.44
CA GLY A 49 5.25 -18.47 -3.53
C GLY A 49 4.09 -19.38 -3.97
N LEU A 50 2.92 -19.24 -3.37
CA LEU A 50 1.72 -19.97 -3.79
C LEU A 50 1.29 -19.59 -5.21
N TRP A 51 1.36 -18.32 -5.56
CA TRP A 51 1.06 -17.84 -6.91
C TRP A 51 1.97 -18.51 -7.96
N ASN A 52 3.29 -18.56 -7.69
CA ASN A 52 4.22 -19.21 -8.58
C ASN A 52 3.91 -20.72 -8.72
N LEU A 53 3.62 -21.42 -7.62
CA LEU A 53 3.26 -22.85 -7.66
C LEU A 53 2.01 -23.09 -8.51
N VAL A 54 1.00 -22.26 -8.38
CA VAL A 54 -0.25 -22.41 -9.14
C VAL A 54 -0.08 -22.04 -10.61
N TYR A 55 0.44 -20.85 -10.89
CA TYR A 55 0.39 -20.29 -12.25
C TYR A 55 1.63 -20.61 -13.12
N LEU A 56 2.76 -20.98 -12.51
CA LEU A 56 3.97 -21.36 -13.27
C LEU A 56 4.20 -22.87 -13.27
N TYR A 57 3.87 -23.56 -12.17
CA TYR A 57 4.11 -25.00 -12.03
C TYR A 57 2.86 -25.86 -12.14
N GLY A 58 1.67 -25.24 -12.29
CA GLY A 58 0.42 -25.96 -12.55
C GLY A 58 -0.20 -26.66 -11.34
N PHE A 59 0.23 -26.34 -10.11
CA PHE A 59 -0.44 -26.86 -8.92
C PHE A 59 -1.84 -26.26 -8.78
N SER A 60 -2.78 -27.00 -8.20
CA SER A 60 -4.13 -26.51 -7.90
C SER A 60 -4.35 -26.44 -6.40
N PHE A 61 -4.74 -25.24 -5.92
CA PHE A 61 -5.17 -25.02 -4.54
C PHE A 61 -6.50 -24.25 -4.60
N ASP A 62 -7.62 -24.92 -4.47
CA ASP A 62 -8.98 -24.36 -4.63
C ASP A 62 -9.20 -23.12 -3.75
N TRP A 63 -8.73 -23.16 -2.50
CA TRP A 63 -8.84 -22.04 -1.59
C TRP A 63 -8.05 -20.80 -2.07
N PHE A 64 -6.89 -21.00 -2.71
CA PHE A 64 -6.04 -19.91 -3.18
C PHE A 64 -6.57 -19.29 -4.48
N GLN A 65 -7.12 -20.11 -5.37
CA GLN A 65 -7.71 -19.69 -6.63
C GLN A 65 -9.13 -19.13 -6.45
N GLY A 66 -9.74 -19.37 -5.28
CA GLY A 66 -11.08 -18.91 -4.92
C GLY A 66 -11.09 -17.59 -4.13
N LEU A 67 -12.25 -17.32 -3.54
CA LEU A 67 -12.49 -16.12 -2.74
C LEU A 67 -11.49 -15.93 -1.58
N PRO A 68 -11.07 -16.97 -0.81
CA PRO A 68 -10.13 -16.76 0.28
C PRO A 68 -8.77 -16.24 -0.19
N GLY A 69 -8.23 -16.74 -1.29
CA GLY A 69 -6.96 -16.25 -1.86
C GLY A 69 -7.07 -14.78 -2.30
N THR A 70 -8.19 -14.43 -2.97
CA THR A 70 -8.47 -13.03 -3.35
C THR A 70 -8.57 -12.12 -2.12
N VAL A 71 -9.25 -12.54 -1.06
CA VAL A 71 -9.36 -11.77 0.19
C VAL A 71 -7.98 -11.54 0.83
N VAL A 72 -7.13 -12.58 0.90
CA VAL A 72 -5.77 -12.45 1.42
C VAL A 72 -4.97 -11.43 0.61
N GLN A 73 -5.06 -11.46 -0.72
CA GLN A 73 -4.38 -10.50 -1.59
C GLN A 73 -4.87 -9.07 -1.34
N VAL A 74 -6.18 -8.85 -1.39
CA VAL A 74 -6.78 -7.51 -1.27
C VAL A 74 -6.54 -6.92 0.12
N VAL A 75 -6.84 -7.69 1.17
CA VAL A 75 -6.68 -7.21 2.56
C VAL A 75 -5.20 -7.03 2.91
N GLY A 76 -4.33 -7.95 2.50
CA GLY A 76 -2.90 -7.87 2.74
C GLY A 76 -2.26 -6.66 2.05
N SER A 77 -2.59 -6.42 0.79
CA SER A 77 -2.10 -5.26 0.04
C SER A 77 -2.66 -3.94 0.60
N ALA A 78 -3.97 -3.85 0.87
CA ALA A 78 -4.59 -2.67 1.47
C ALA A 78 -3.98 -2.33 2.84
N PHE A 79 -3.74 -3.34 3.67
CA PHE A 79 -3.06 -3.17 4.96
C PHE A 79 -1.64 -2.62 4.79
N PHE A 80 -0.84 -3.18 3.87
CA PHE A 80 0.53 -2.73 3.63
C PHE A 80 0.57 -1.29 3.08
N ILE A 81 -0.36 -0.95 2.19
CA ILE A 81 -0.51 0.39 1.62
C ILE A 81 -0.93 1.39 2.72
N ALA A 82 -1.92 1.05 3.55
CA ALA A 82 -2.35 1.89 4.66
C ALA A 82 -1.24 2.08 5.71
N LEU A 83 -0.50 1.02 6.05
CA LEU A 83 0.65 1.11 6.95
C LEU A 83 1.73 2.03 6.39
N SER A 84 1.93 2.05 5.07
CA SER A 84 2.87 2.96 4.40
C SER A 84 2.40 4.41 4.48
N GLY A 85 1.11 4.66 4.29
CA GLY A 85 0.48 5.98 4.47
C GLY A 85 0.58 6.50 5.91
N PHE A 86 0.38 5.63 6.91
CA PHE A 86 0.60 5.95 8.32
C PHE A 86 2.05 6.38 8.58
N CYS A 87 3.01 5.63 8.05
CA CYS A 87 4.44 5.88 8.23
C CYS A 87 4.93 7.15 7.52
N LEU A 88 4.23 7.64 6.50
CA LEU A 88 4.59 8.90 5.81
C LEU A 88 4.68 10.07 6.79
N SER A 89 3.77 10.14 7.78
CA SER A 89 3.75 11.21 8.77
C SER A 89 4.94 11.17 9.74
N LEU A 90 5.59 10.02 9.88
CA LEU A 90 6.83 9.83 10.66
C LEU A 90 8.08 10.17 9.84
N GLY A 91 7.98 10.14 8.52
CA GLY A 91 9.10 10.36 7.59
C GLY A 91 9.50 11.84 7.51
N ARG A 92 10.83 12.10 7.40
CA ARG A 92 11.40 13.44 7.24
C ARG A 92 11.74 13.79 5.80
N LYS A 93 11.97 12.79 4.95
CA LYS A 93 12.46 12.93 3.57
C LYS A 93 11.50 12.26 2.60
N ASN A 94 10.22 12.64 2.67
CA ASN A 94 9.16 12.00 1.87
C ASN A 94 9.43 12.09 0.37
N LEU A 95 9.95 13.23 -0.13
CA LEU A 95 10.31 13.38 -1.54
C LEU A 95 11.37 12.33 -1.96
N ARG A 96 12.47 12.22 -1.21
CA ARG A 96 13.53 11.23 -1.50
C ARG A 96 12.99 9.81 -1.42
N GLN A 97 12.15 9.50 -0.44
CA GLN A 97 11.54 8.18 -0.27
C GLN A 97 10.60 7.85 -1.44
N GLY A 98 9.74 8.79 -1.84
CA GLY A 98 8.84 8.60 -2.98
C GLY A 98 9.60 8.36 -4.28
N LEU A 99 10.63 9.16 -4.57
CA LEU A 99 11.48 8.99 -5.76
C LEU A 99 12.24 7.65 -5.74
N LEU A 100 12.75 7.23 -4.57
CA LEU A 100 13.42 5.94 -4.43
C LEU A 100 12.46 4.77 -4.71
N LEU A 101 11.23 4.83 -4.22
CA LEU A 101 10.21 3.81 -4.48
C LEU A 101 9.78 3.78 -5.95
N LEU A 102 9.61 4.94 -6.60
CA LEU A 102 9.36 5.02 -8.04
C LEU A 102 10.50 4.42 -8.85
N GLY A 103 11.74 4.77 -8.51
CA GLY A 103 12.93 4.20 -9.18
C GLY A 103 13.03 2.69 -8.99
N ALA A 104 12.70 2.17 -7.79
CA ALA A 104 12.66 0.74 -7.54
C ALA A 104 11.52 0.06 -8.33
N GLY A 105 10.35 0.69 -8.44
CA GLY A 105 9.24 0.20 -9.28
C GLY A 105 9.62 0.15 -10.77
N LEU A 106 10.26 1.20 -11.28
CA LEU A 106 10.77 1.23 -12.65
C LEU A 106 11.83 0.14 -12.89
N LEU A 107 12.72 -0.08 -11.94
CA LEU A 107 13.73 -1.15 -12.01
C LEU A 107 13.06 -2.53 -12.14
N ILE A 108 12.00 -2.80 -11.37
CA ILE A 108 11.22 -4.05 -11.50
C ILE A 108 10.60 -4.16 -12.90
N THR A 109 9.99 -3.08 -13.40
CA THR A 109 9.39 -3.05 -14.75
C THR A 109 10.44 -3.43 -15.82
N ILE A 110 11.63 -2.83 -15.72
CA ILE A 110 12.73 -3.12 -16.67
C ILE A 110 13.19 -4.57 -16.54
N ILE A 111 13.49 -5.03 -15.32
CA ILE A 111 13.98 -6.40 -15.09
C ILE A 111 12.97 -7.43 -15.57
N THR A 112 11.70 -7.30 -15.18
CA THR A 112 10.64 -8.24 -15.57
C THR A 112 10.36 -8.22 -17.07
N GLY A 113 10.53 -7.07 -17.73
CA GLY A 113 10.44 -6.98 -19.19
C GLY A 113 11.50 -7.81 -19.93
N PHE A 114 12.70 -7.97 -19.36
CA PHE A 114 13.75 -8.80 -19.94
C PHE A 114 13.68 -10.26 -19.47
N THR A 115 13.30 -10.54 -18.23
CA THR A 115 13.36 -11.88 -17.64
C THR A 115 12.07 -12.68 -17.82
N THR A 116 10.93 -12.03 -17.72
CA THR A 116 9.59 -12.64 -17.76
C THR A 116 8.60 -11.76 -18.54
N PRO A 117 8.77 -11.57 -19.88
CA PRO A 117 7.95 -10.63 -20.65
C PRO A 117 6.44 -10.90 -20.57
N ALA A 118 6.04 -12.18 -20.50
CA ALA A 118 4.63 -12.57 -20.37
C ALA A 118 3.99 -12.10 -19.04
N TYR A 119 4.79 -11.88 -18.01
CA TYR A 119 4.36 -11.42 -16.68
C TYR A 119 5.06 -10.12 -16.30
N GLN A 120 5.40 -9.29 -17.27
CA GLN A 120 6.05 -8.00 -17.03
C GLN A 120 5.21 -7.17 -16.05
N VAL A 121 5.89 -6.59 -15.05
CA VAL A 121 5.24 -5.74 -14.05
C VAL A 121 5.19 -4.30 -14.52
N HIS A 122 4.00 -3.80 -14.80
CA HIS A 122 3.71 -2.40 -15.06
C HIS A 122 2.90 -1.81 -13.92
N PHE A 123 3.35 -0.69 -13.36
CA PHE A 123 2.65 0.02 -12.28
C PHE A 123 2.37 -0.87 -11.06
N GLY A 124 3.40 -1.62 -10.61
CA GLY A 124 3.31 -2.44 -9.41
C GLY A 124 3.24 -1.63 -8.12
N ILE A 125 3.13 -2.32 -6.98
CA ILE A 125 2.91 -1.71 -5.66
C ILE A 125 4.00 -0.69 -5.26
N LEU A 126 5.27 -0.84 -5.68
CA LEU A 126 6.32 0.16 -5.39
C LEU A 126 6.08 1.46 -6.16
N THR A 127 5.62 1.38 -7.40
CA THR A 127 5.22 2.56 -8.20
C THR A 127 4.05 3.27 -7.52
N LEU A 128 3.03 2.52 -7.10
CA LEU A 128 1.91 3.05 -6.32
C LEU A 128 2.38 3.76 -5.05
N LEU A 129 3.19 3.10 -4.21
CA LEU A 129 3.66 3.65 -2.94
C LEU A 129 4.52 4.91 -3.16
N GLY A 130 5.35 4.90 -4.19
CA GLY A 130 6.16 6.06 -4.57
C GLY A 130 5.29 7.25 -4.96
N ALA A 131 4.36 7.03 -5.89
CA ALA A 131 3.42 8.06 -6.35
C ALA A 131 2.52 8.57 -5.21
N SER A 132 1.92 7.65 -4.42
CA SER A 132 1.08 8.01 -3.27
C SER A 132 1.85 8.82 -2.23
N THR A 133 3.13 8.49 -2.00
CA THR A 133 4.02 9.26 -1.11
C THR A 133 4.22 10.68 -1.64
N LEU A 134 4.51 10.86 -2.92
CA LEU A 134 4.74 12.18 -3.53
C LEU A 134 3.46 13.02 -3.56
N VAL A 135 2.34 12.45 -4.01
CA VAL A 135 1.03 13.12 -4.05
C VAL A 135 0.62 13.55 -2.64
N THR A 136 0.71 12.64 -1.66
CA THR A 136 0.32 12.96 -0.28
C THR A 136 1.26 13.99 0.35
N ALA A 137 2.56 13.94 0.05
CA ALA A 137 3.53 14.94 0.52
C ALA A 137 3.24 16.33 -0.05
N ALA A 138 2.89 16.43 -1.33
CA ALA A 138 2.48 17.67 -1.98
C ALA A 138 1.16 18.22 -1.41
N LEU A 139 0.20 17.32 -1.15
CA LEU A 139 -1.12 17.66 -0.60
C LEU A 139 -1.18 17.67 0.93
N LYS A 140 -0.03 17.55 1.63
CA LYS A 140 0.00 17.43 3.09
C LYS A 140 -0.70 18.58 3.81
N LYS A 141 -0.56 19.82 3.31
CA LYS A 141 -1.21 20.99 3.91
C LYS A 141 -2.73 20.95 3.77
N PRO A 142 -3.34 20.80 2.58
CA PRO A 142 -4.79 20.73 2.45
C PRO A 142 -5.36 19.48 3.14
N LEU A 143 -4.76 18.30 3.00
CA LEU A 143 -5.19 17.09 3.71
C LEU A 143 -5.16 17.25 5.23
N GLY A 144 -4.16 17.94 5.77
CA GLY A 144 -4.05 18.20 7.20
C GLY A 144 -5.13 19.14 7.77
N ARG A 145 -5.91 19.82 6.93
CA ARG A 145 -7.07 20.64 7.37
C ARG A 145 -8.34 19.80 7.56
N ILE A 146 -8.39 18.60 6.98
CA ILE A 146 -9.50 17.66 7.11
C ILE A 146 -9.40 16.99 8.48
N SER A 147 -10.51 16.88 9.20
CA SER A 147 -10.52 16.13 10.47
C SER A 147 -10.21 14.65 10.22
N PRO A 148 -9.49 13.96 11.13
CA PRO A 148 -9.09 12.57 10.92
C PRO A 148 -10.25 11.63 10.62
N LEU A 149 -11.37 11.76 11.35
CA LEU A 149 -12.53 10.90 11.13
C LEU A 149 -13.20 11.15 9.77
N LEU A 150 -13.33 12.41 9.36
CA LEU A 150 -13.84 12.76 8.04
C LEU A 150 -12.87 12.26 6.95
N GLY A 151 -11.57 12.42 7.15
CA GLY A 151 -10.56 11.91 6.22
C GLY A 151 -10.62 10.39 6.04
N ILE A 152 -10.83 9.63 7.13
CA ILE A 152 -11.05 8.19 7.09
C ILE A 152 -12.33 7.87 6.29
N ALA A 153 -13.45 8.52 6.61
CA ALA A 153 -14.72 8.28 5.93
C ALA A 153 -14.63 8.59 4.42
N LEU A 154 -14.02 9.74 4.05
CA LEU A 154 -13.79 10.10 2.65
C LEU A 154 -12.85 9.11 1.95
N SER A 155 -11.77 8.67 2.61
CA SER A 155 -10.84 7.71 2.02
C SER A 155 -11.53 6.37 1.75
N LEU A 156 -12.31 5.85 2.69
CA LEU A 156 -13.08 4.62 2.48
C LEU A 156 -14.15 4.79 1.40
N GLY A 157 -14.92 5.88 1.45
CA GLY A 157 -15.95 6.16 0.44
C GLY A 157 -15.39 6.26 -0.97
N LEU A 158 -14.27 6.96 -1.15
CA LEU A 158 -13.59 7.09 -2.44
C LEU A 158 -12.95 5.75 -2.88
N ALA A 159 -12.38 4.97 -1.95
CA ALA A 159 -11.85 3.65 -2.29
C ALA A 159 -12.96 2.72 -2.83
N LEU A 160 -14.13 2.72 -2.20
CA LEU A 160 -15.28 1.94 -2.66
C LEU A 160 -15.83 2.49 -3.99
N LEU A 161 -15.94 3.82 -4.14
CA LEU A 161 -16.43 4.44 -5.37
C LEU A 161 -15.56 4.10 -6.59
N PHE A 162 -14.24 4.13 -6.42
CA PHE A 162 -13.28 3.85 -7.49
C PHE A 162 -12.88 2.39 -7.61
N TRP A 163 -13.48 1.49 -6.83
CA TRP A 163 -13.10 0.07 -6.83
C TRP A 163 -13.22 -0.57 -8.20
N ASN A 164 -14.36 -0.33 -8.88
CA ASN A 164 -14.64 -0.84 -10.21
C ASN A 164 -14.08 0.05 -11.34
N ALA A 165 -13.26 1.07 -11.02
CA ALA A 165 -12.73 1.98 -12.05
C ALA A 165 -11.94 1.24 -13.13
N ARG A 166 -11.23 0.16 -12.77
CA ARG A 166 -10.53 -0.69 -13.72
C ARG A 166 -11.47 -1.35 -14.75
N ASP A 167 -12.71 -1.62 -14.35
CA ASP A 167 -13.72 -2.34 -15.14
C ASP A 167 -14.72 -1.39 -15.83
N GLY A 168 -14.41 -0.09 -15.90
CA GLY A 168 -15.18 0.88 -16.66
C GLY A 168 -16.33 1.55 -15.91
N SER A 169 -16.39 1.41 -14.56
CA SER A 169 -17.51 1.98 -13.80
C SER A 169 -17.08 2.54 -12.45
N PHE A 170 -17.88 3.46 -11.93
CA PHE A 170 -17.88 3.77 -10.50
C PHE A 170 -18.71 2.75 -9.74
N GLY A 171 -18.24 2.34 -8.56
CA GLY A 171 -18.96 1.42 -7.71
C GLY A 171 -18.06 0.38 -7.04
N PHE A 172 -18.68 -0.60 -6.39
CA PHE A 172 -18.00 -1.65 -5.65
C PHE A 172 -18.59 -3.02 -5.96
N SER A 173 -17.76 -3.97 -6.39
CA SER A 173 -18.17 -5.34 -6.73
C SER A 173 -19.31 -5.35 -7.76
N THR A 174 -20.46 -5.89 -7.44
CA THR A 174 -21.64 -5.94 -8.31
C THR A 174 -22.46 -4.65 -8.36
N VAL A 175 -22.20 -3.71 -7.45
CA VAL A 175 -22.90 -2.42 -7.40
C VAL A 175 -22.24 -1.43 -8.34
N MET A 176 -22.89 -1.12 -9.44
CA MET A 176 -22.48 -0.09 -10.40
C MET A 176 -23.31 1.18 -10.19
N ILE A 177 -22.62 2.31 -9.97
CA ILE A 177 -23.25 3.62 -9.76
C ILE A 177 -23.36 4.40 -11.08
N ALA A 178 -22.28 4.39 -11.87
CA ALA A 178 -22.22 5.07 -13.15
C ALA A 178 -21.11 4.45 -14.02
N THR A 179 -21.28 4.50 -15.34
CA THR A 179 -20.24 4.11 -16.31
C THR A 179 -19.22 5.23 -16.49
N LEU A 180 -17.99 4.85 -16.70
CA LEU A 180 -16.91 5.80 -17.02
C LEU A 180 -16.77 5.96 -18.53
N PRO A 181 -16.37 7.15 -19.02
CA PRO A 181 -16.17 7.39 -20.44
C PRO A 181 -15.11 6.46 -21.05
N PRO A 182 -15.37 5.79 -22.20
CA PRO A 182 -14.43 4.88 -22.85
C PRO A 182 -13.09 5.55 -23.24
N GLU A 183 -13.09 6.86 -23.42
CA GLU A 183 -11.92 7.67 -23.77
C GLU A 183 -10.83 7.60 -22.71
N LEU A 184 -11.17 7.30 -21.47
CA LEU A 184 -10.21 7.12 -20.38
C LEU A 184 -9.34 5.86 -20.56
N TYR A 185 -9.80 4.88 -21.35
CA TYR A 185 -9.19 3.54 -21.48
C TYR A 185 -8.42 3.37 -22.79
N GLN A 186 -7.99 4.46 -23.43
CA GLN A 186 -7.39 4.40 -24.78
C GLN A 186 -5.87 4.25 -24.77
N ASN A 187 -5.20 4.50 -23.65
CA ASN A 187 -3.74 4.47 -23.62
C ASN A 187 -3.17 3.91 -22.31
N SER A 188 -1.93 3.45 -22.36
CA SER A 188 -1.23 2.86 -21.21
C SER A 188 -0.89 3.87 -20.10
N LEU A 189 -0.91 5.18 -20.35
CA LEU A 189 -0.64 6.18 -19.32
C LEU A 189 -1.82 6.29 -18.36
N THR A 190 -3.05 6.16 -18.87
CA THR A 190 -4.25 6.16 -18.02
C THR A 190 -4.36 4.89 -17.18
N ALA A 191 -3.67 3.79 -17.57
CA ALA A 191 -3.55 2.62 -16.76
C ALA A 191 -2.87 2.91 -15.40
N PHE A 192 -1.90 3.84 -15.36
CA PHE A 192 -1.30 4.26 -14.09
C PHE A 192 -2.34 4.84 -13.12
N LEU A 193 -3.33 5.55 -13.61
CA LEU A 193 -4.41 6.12 -12.80
C LEU A 193 -5.46 5.09 -12.39
N GLY A 194 -5.65 4.02 -13.15
CA GLY A 194 -6.68 3.00 -12.90
C GLY A 194 -7.59 2.74 -14.08
N PHE A 195 -7.26 3.27 -15.26
CA PHE A 195 -8.06 3.15 -16.48
C PHE A 195 -7.25 2.41 -17.58
N PRO A 196 -7.01 1.09 -17.44
CA PRO A 196 -6.19 0.34 -18.38
C PRO A 196 -6.95 0.08 -19.67
N PRO A 197 -6.33 0.21 -20.86
CA PRO A 197 -6.91 -0.28 -22.11
C PRO A 197 -7.06 -1.81 -22.08
N SER A 198 -7.93 -2.37 -22.93
CA SER A 198 -8.20 -3.81 -22.99
C SER A 198 -6.95 -4.66 -23.30
N SER A 199 -5.98 -4.09 -23.98
CA SER A 199 -4.69 -4.72 -24.30
C SER A 199 -3.66 -4.67 -23.16
N PHE A 200 -3.97 -3.98 -22.05
CA PHE A 200 -3.03 -3.82 -20.95
C PHE A 200 -2.96 -5.07 -20.07
N HIS A 201 -1.74 -5.57 -19.89
CA HIS A 201 -1.46 -6.71 -19.02
C HIS A 201 -0.31 -6.36 -18.08
N SER A 202 -0.38 -6.81 -16.84
CA SER A 202 0.67 -6.66 -15.84
C SER A 202 0.64 -7.79 -14.84
N GLY A 203 1.79 -8.36 -14.50
CA GLY A 203 1.93 -9.42 -13.51
C GLY A 203 1.67 -8.96 -12.07
N ASP A 204 1.81 -7.65 -11.79
CA ASP A 204 1.52 -7.04 -10.50
C ASP A 204 0.99 -5.62 -10.77
N TYR A 205 -0.33 -5.45 -10.75
CA TYR A 205 -0.97 -4.19 -11.12
C TYR A 205 -1.65 -3.53 -9.94
N PHE A 206 -1.09 -2.40 -9.52
CA PHE A 206 -1.62 -1.53 -8.48
C PHE A 206 -1.75 -0.10 -9.00
N PRO A 207 -2.86 0.23 -9.66
CA PRO A 207 -3.10 1.60 -10.14
C PRO A 207 -3.23 2.59 -8.99
N LEU A 208 -3.07 3.88 -9.31
CA LEU A 208 -3.20 4.93 -8.30
C LEU A 208 -4.60 4.91 -7.66
N LEU A 209 -5.64 4.79 -8.46
CA LEU A 209 -7.03 4.64 -8.00
C LEU A 209 -7.44 3.16 -8.09
N PRO A 210 -8.03 2.59 -7.04
CA PRO A 210 -8.48 3.17 -5.75
C PRO A 210 -7.41 3.19 -4.64
N TYR A 211 -6.20 2.68 -4.88
CA TYR A 211 -5.24 2.37 -3.83
C TYR A 211 -4.64 3.59 -3.12
N LEU A 212 -4.60 4.77 -3.76
CA LEU A 212 -4.25 6.02 -3.09
C LEU A 212 -5.13 6.30 -1.86
N PHE A 213 -6.39 5.91 -1.92
CA PHE A 213 -7.33 6.15 -0.82
C PHE A 213 -7.05 5.22 0.37
N PHE A 214 -6.56 3.99 0.15
CA PHE A 214 -6.04 3.16 1.25
C PHE A 214 -4.77 3.75 1.86
N PHE A 215 -3.93 4.38 1.06
CA PHE A 215 -2.78 5.12 1.58
C PHE A 215 -3.21 6.32 2.44
N TRP A 216 -4.21 7.09 1.99
CA TRP A 216 -4.79 8.20 2.76
C TRP A 216 -5.52 7.73 4.02
N LEU A 217 -6.17 6.57 4.00
CA LEU A 217 -6.72 5.94 5.19
C LEU A 217 -5.64 5.80 6.27
N GLY A 218 -4.48 5.26 5.93
CA GLY A 218 -3.35 5.17 6.84
C GLY A 218 -2.83 6.54 7.32
N PHE A 219 -2.76 7.52 6.42
CA PHE A 219 -2.38 8.89 6.75
C PHE A 219 -3.33 9.53 7.79
N PHE A 220 -4.64 9.35 7.63
CA PHE A 220 -5.63 9.88 8.58
C PHE A 220 -5.76 9.06 9.87
N LEU A 221 -5.36 7.79 9.88
CA LEU A 221 -5.24 6.98 11.10
C LEU A 221 -4.07 7.41 11.99
N TYR A 222 -3.05 8.07 11.44
CA TYR A 222 -1.86 8.47 12.18
C TYR A 222 -2.18 9.28 13.45
N PRO A 223 -2.93 10.39 13.44
CA PRO A 223 -3.17 11.20 14.63
C PRO A 223 -3.98 10.47 15.70
N LEU A 224 -4.78 9.49 15.32
CA LEU A 224 -5.60 8.72 16.25
C LEU A 224 -4.81 7.63 16.98
N LEU A 225 -3.78 7.06 16.34
CA LEU A 225 -3.05 5.90 16.84
C LEU A 225 -1.61 6.20 17.28
N ILE A 226 -1.07 7.41 16.97
CA ILE A 226 0.34 7.70 17.24
C ILE A 226 0.70 7.65 18.72
N GLU A 227 -0.21 7.95 19.62
CA GLU A 227 0.02 7.86 21.05
C GLU A 227 0.22 6.40 21.47
N GLN A 228 -0.65 5.48 21.04
CA GLN A 228 -0.56 4.05 21.31
C GLN A 228 0.71 3.47 20.68
N VAL A 229 0.98 3.81 19.43
CA VAL A 229 2.21 3.40 18.72
C VAL A 229 3.45 3.90 19.44
N SER A 230 3.43 5.11 19.99
CA SER A 230 4.57 5.69 20.70
C SER A 230 4.94 4.93 21.98
N LYS A 231 3.99 4.25 22.62
CA LYS A 231 4.20 3.38 23.79
C LYS A 231 5.01 2.12 23.45
N THR A 232 5.10 1.76 22.18
CA THR A 232 5.85 0.58 21.69
C THR A 232 7.31 0.90 21.35
N ARG A 233 7.89 1.98 21.89
CA ARG A 233 9.29 2.32 21.70
C ARG A 233 10.17 1.51 22.66
N GLY A 234 11.33 1.08 22.18
CA GLY A 234 12.27 0.29 22.97
C GLY A 234 12.54 -1.11 22.41
N LYS A 235 12.90 -2.05 23.28
CA LYS A 235 13.22 -3.44 22.89
C LYS A 235 11.96 -4.20 22.51
N SER A 236 11.95 -4.80 21.33
CA SER A 236 10.85 -5.63 20.85
C SER A 236 11.00 -7.08 21.29
N ARG A 237 9.86 -7.72 21.60
CA ARG A 237 9.76 -9.19 21.74
C ARG A 237 9.67 -9.88 20.36
N LEU A 238 9.26 -9.15 19.31
CA LEU A 238 9.07 -9.66 17.94
C LEU A 238 10.29 -9.34 17.05
N ARG A 239 11.51 -9.63 17.54
CA ARG A 239 12.76 -9.28 16.85
C ARG A 239 12.85 -9.76 15.39
N PRO A 240 12.47 -11.01 15.03
CA PRO A 240 12.55 -11.45 13.63
C PRO A 240 11.67 -10.62 12.71
N PHE A 241 10.42 -10.37 13.08
CA PHE A 241 9.49 -9.54 12.29
C PHE A 241 9.99 -8.10 12.16
N CYS A 242 10.54 -7.53 13.25
CA CYS A 242 11.11 -6.19 13.19
C CYS A 242 12.33 -6.12 12.26
N TRP A 243 13.14 -7.18 12.20
CA TRP A 243 14.27 -7.26 11.28
C TRP A 243 13.81 -7.27 9.83
N VAL A 244 12.85 -8.13 9.48
CA VAL A 244 12.22 -8.16 8.15
C VAL A 244 11.63 -6.80 7.79
N GLY A 245 10.88 -6.19 8.70
CA GLY A 245 10.25 -4.88 8.46
C GLY A 245 11.24 -3.74 8.25
N ARG A 246 12.41 -3.78 8.89
CA ARG A 246 13.49 -2.80 8.66
C ARG A 246 14.14 -2.93 7.29
N HIS A 247 14.20 -4.14 6.76
CA HIS A 247 14.81 -4.47 5.47
C HIS A 247 13.75 -4.70 4.37
N SER A 248 12.51 -4.25 4.62
CA SER A 248 11.35 -4.56 3.78
C SER A 248 11.53 -4.26 2.30
N LEU A 249 12.19 -3.16 1.93
CA LEU A 249 12.44 -2.82 0.51
C LEU A 249 13.39 -3.81 -0.16
N ILE A 250 14.50 -4.16 0.49
CA ILE A 250 15.47 -5.12 -0.06
C ILE A 250 14.83 -6.50 -0.17
N ILE A 251 14.12 -6.94 0.88
CA ILE A 251 13.43 -8.23 0.89
C ILE A 251 12.35 -8.24 -0.20
N TYR A 252 11.60 -7.14 -0.36
CA TYR A 252 10.63 -7.00 -1.44
C TYR A 252 11.28 -7.12 -2.82
N LEU A 253 12.42 -6.48 -3.07
CA LEU A 253 13.11 -6.54 -4.36
C LEU A 253 13.66 -7.95 -4.68
N LEU A 254 14.09 -8.68 -3.65
CA LEU A 254 14.75 -9.97 -3.82
C LEU A 254 13.80 -11.17 -3.71
N HIS A 255 12.55 -11.01 -3.23
CA HIS A 255 11.70 -12.17 -2.96
C HIS A 255 11.39 -13.01 -4.21
N GLN A 256 11.04 -12.39 -5.33
CA GLN A 256 10.74 -13.12 -6.56
C GLN A 256 11.97 -13.82 -7.17
N PRO A 257 13.13 -13.16 -7.35
CA PRO A 257 14.36 -13.86 -7.76
C PRO A 257 14.71 -15.05 -6.85
N VAL A 258 14.54 -14.89 -5.52
CA VAL A 258 14.80 -15.99 -4.57
C VAL A 258 13.78 -17.10 -4.73
N LEU A 259 12.49 -16.81 -4.84
CA LEU A 259 11.43 -17.80 -5.06
C LEU A 259 11.67 -18.58 -6.36
N TYR A 260 11.98 -17.90 -7.47
CA TYR A 260 12.31 -18.55 -8.73
C TYR A 260 13.55 -19.45 -8.60
N GLY A 261 14.61 -18.96 -7.95
CA GLY A 261 15.82 -19.73 -7.73
C GLY A 261 15.58 -20.99 -6.90
N VAL A 262 14.80 -20.88 -5.82
CA VAL A 262 14.44 -22.03 -4.98
C VAL A 262 13.60 -23.04 -5.76
N MET A 263 12.58 -22.58 -6.49
CA MET A 263 11.70 -23.46 -7.26
C MET A 263 12.41 -24.15 -8.43
N ALA A 264 13.39 -23.48 -9.05
CA ALA A 264 14.18 -24.08 -10.13
C ALA A 264 15.08 -25.25 -9.68
N VAL A 265 15.40 -25.32 -8.38
CA VAL A 265 16.25 -26.40 -7.82
C VAL A 265 15.40 -27.53 -7.24
N LEU A 266 14.15 -27.28 -6.91
CA LEU A 266 13.23 -28.30 -6.40
C LEU A 266 12.71 -29.15 -7.56
N PRO A 267 12.59 -30.48 -7.38
CA PRO A 267 11.95 -31.36 -8.36
C PRO A 267 10.42 -31.18 -8.30
N LEU A 268 9.93 -30.08 -8.86
CA LEU A 268 8.51 -29.70 -8.89
C LEU A 268 7.85 -30.17 -10.19
#